data_ad761283cde845aaf5e2c49cdc86a8b7
#
_entry.id   ad761283cde845aaf5e2c49cdc86a8b7
#
_cell.length_a   1.000
_cell.length_b   1.000
_cell.length_c   1.000
_cell.angle_alpha   90.00
_cell.angle_beta   90.00
_cell.angle_gamma   90.00
#
_symmetry.space_group_name_H-M   'P 1'
#
loop_
_entity.id
_entity.type
_entity.pdbx_description
1 polymer ?
#
loop_
_entity_poly.entity_id
_entity_poly.type
_entity_poly.pdbx_seq_one_letter_code
_entity_poly.pdbx_strand_id
1 'polypeptide(L)'
;MKINKLIAVIMIGLVSFTSCETMELELVDNPNALSPSQADATFFLNSIQVDFAFWVNGIGSRSAALTRINYMSGRSYPNVYAPTSFNGNWSSAYRGMMEDMRLMNNLASEAGLNYHMGMGEVMKAYILVTLV
;
A
#
# COMPACT_ATOMS: atom_id res chain seq x y z
N MET A 1 40.19 -41.50 -30.88
CA MET A 1 40.58 -40.18 -30.37
C MET A 1 39.57 -39.05 -30.59
N LYS A 2 38.59 -39.17 -31.53
CA LYS A 2 37.56 -38.15 -31.78
C LYS A 2 36.36 -38.21 -30.81
N ILE A 3 35.95 -39.43 -30.42
CA ILE A 3 34.80 -39.67 -29.52
C ILE A 3 35.03 -39.13 -28.12
N ASN A 4 36.23 -39.26 -27.56
CA ASN A 4 36.53 -38.74 -26.22
C ASN A 4 36.50 -37.21 -26.15
N LYS A 5 36.85 -36.53 -27.25
CA LYS A 5 36.72 -35.05 -27.32
C LYS A 5 35.27 -34.60 -27.42
N LEU A 6 34.43 -35.37 -28.12
CA LEU A 6 33.00 -35.08 -28.22
C LEU A 6 32.29 -35.24 -26.87
N ILE A 7 32.61 -36.30 -26.13
CA ILE A 7 32.08 -36.56 -24.78
C ILE A 7 32.53 -35.46 -23.81
N ALA A 8 33.76 -35.00 -23.89
CA ALA A 8 34.24 -33.89 -23.05
C ALA A 8 33.52 -32.58 -23.31
N VAL A 9 33.22 -32.26 -24.58
CA VAL A 9 32.47 -31.04 -24.93
C VAL A 9 31.03 -31.11 -24.45
N ILE A 10 30.38 -32.27 -24.54
CA ILE A 10 28.99 -32.47 -24.05
C ILE A 10 28.95 -32.35 -22.52
N MET A 11 29.94 -32.94 -21.82
CA MET A 11 30.01 -32.81 -20.34
C MET A 11 30.21 -31.39 -19.88
N ILE A 12 31.05 -30.61 -20.57
CA ILE A 12 31.25 -29.18 -20.25
C ILE A 12 29.98 -28.37 -20.53
N GLY A 13 29.25 -28.67 -21.61
CA GLY A 13 27.97 -28.05 -21.93
C GLY A 13 26.88 -28.31 -20.87
N LEU A 14 26.80 -29.54 -20.37
CA LEU A 14 25.84 -29.93 -19.33
C LEU A 14 26.08 -29.24 -17.98
N VAL A 15 27.34 -29.01 -17.61
CA VAL A 15 27.70 -28.29 -16.35
C VAL A 15 27.40 -26.82 -16.44
N SER A 16 27.41 -26.20 -17.64
CA SER A 16 27.11 -24.79 -17.82
C SER A 16 25.62 -24.46 -17.67
N PHE A 17 24.72 -25.43 -17.74
CA PHE A 17 23.27 -25.21 -17.56
C PHE A 17 22.79 -25.34 -16.12
N THR A 18 23.64 -25.79 -15.17
CA THR A 18 23.24 -25.90 -13.76
C THR A 18 23.56 -24.64 -12.94
N SER A 19 24.07 -23.54 -13.56
CA SER A 19 24.47 -22.31 -12.88
C SER A 19 23.38 -21.25 -12.78
N CYS A 20 22.11 -21.59 -12.96
CA CYS A 20 21.02 -20.73 -12.53
C CYS A 20 20.52 -21.19 -11.16
N GLU A 21 21.36 -21.04 -10.16
CA GLU A 21 20.88 -20.96 -8.80
C GLU A 21 20.18 -19.59 -8.69
N THR A 22 18.84 -19.60 -8.70
CA THR A 22 18.08 -18.46 -8.22
C THR A 22 18.47 -18.33 -6.75
N MET A 23 19.44 -17.48 -6.47
CA MET A 23 19.59 -16.95 -5.12
C MET A 23 18.26 -16.24 -4.83
N GLU A 24 17.34 -16.90 -4.12
CA GLU A 24 16.38 -16.18 -3.33
C GLU A 24 17.25 -15.33 -2.39
N LEU A 25 17.37 -14.06 -2.73
CA LEU A 25 17.75 -13.10 -1.74
C LEU A 25 16.65 -13.25 -0.66
N GLU A 26 16.95 -13.96 0.41
CA GLU A 26 16.23 -13.76 1.65
C GLU A 26 16.37 -12.26 1.90
N LEU A 27 15.30 -11.56 1.56
CA LEU A 27 15.17 -10.15 1.91
C LEU A 27 15.41 -10.12 3.42
N VAL A 28 16.57 -9.62 3.80
CA VAL A 28 16.91 -9.38 5.20
C VAL A 28 15.70 -8.69 5.79
N ASP A 29 15.01 -9.35 6.70
CA ASP A 29 13.83 -8.82 7.36
C ASP A 29 14.16 -7.40 7.78
N ASN A 30 13.54 -6.42 7.13
CA ASN A 30 13.78 -5.03 7.46
C ASN A 30 13.31 -4.85 8.91
N PRO A 31 14.21 -4.59 9.88
CA PRO A 31 13.83 -4.49 11.29
C PRO A 31 12.82 -3.37 11.56
N ASN A 32 12.63 -2.48 10.57
CA ASN A 32 11.63 -1.41 10.62
C ASN A 32 10.34 -1.74 9.83
N ALA A 33 10.27 -2.90 9.17
CA ALA A 33 9.04 -3.38 8.55
C ALA A 33 8.44 -4.46 9.46
N LEU A 34 7.18 -4.29 9.84
CA LEU A 34 6.43 -5.32 10.56
C LEU A 34 6.39 -6.58 9.68
N SER A 35 6.95 -7.68 10.20
CA SER A 35 6.78 -8.97 9.55
C SER A 35 5.30 -9.40 9.65
N PRO A 36 4.79 -10.20 8.71
CA PRO A 36 3.42 -10.70 8.79
C PRO A 36 3.08 -11.39 10.10
N SER A 37 4.08 -11.98 10.78
CA SER A 37 3.92 -12.64 12.07
C SER A 37 3.81 -11.67 13.25
N GLN A 38 4.17 -10.39 13.07
CA GLN A 38 4.08 -9.32 14.07
C GLN A 38 2.91 -8.37 13.79
N ALA A 39 2.15 -8.62 12.71
CA ALA A 39 0.99 -7.82 12.36
C ALA A 39 -0.11 -7.98 13.42
N ASP A 40 -0.50 -6.87 14.04
CA ASP A 40 -1.58 -6.79 15.02
C ASP A 40 -2.66 -5.84 14.49
N ALA A 41 -3.92 -6.21 14.70
CA ALA A 41 -5.07 -5.39 14.34
C ALA A 41 -5.01 -3.98 14.94
N THR A 42 -4.44 -3.82 16.12
CA THR A 42 -4.29 -2.52 16.79
C THR A 42 -3.28 -1.61 16.07
N PHE A 43 -2.19 -2.16 15.55
CA PHE A 43 -1.24 -1.37 14.76
C PHE A 43 -1.85 -0.89 13.45
N PHE A 44 -2.60 -1.76 12.77
CA PHE A 44 -3.35 -1.36 11.58
C PHE A 44 -4.37 -0.27 11.90
N LEU A 45 -5.15 -0.43 12.98
CA LEU A 45 -6.13 0.58 13.37
C LEU A 45 -5.49 1.93 13.64
N ASN A 46 -4.36 1.97 14.34
CA ASN A 46 -3.63 3.20 14.62
C ASN A 46 -3.12 3.86 13.32
N SER A 47 -2.56 3.07 12.40
CA SER A 47 -2.11 3.56 11.09
C SER A 47 -3.27 4.14 10.29
N ILE A 48 -4.36 3.40 10.18
CA ILE A 48 -5.57 3.82 9.46
C ILE A 48 -6.14 5.13 10.03
N GLN A 49 -6.19 5.28 11.35
CA GLN A 49 -6.70 6.50 11.99
C GLN A 49 -5.83 7.72 11.67
N VAL A 50 -4.51 7.57 11.68
CA VAL A 50 -3.58 8.64 11.33
C VAL A 50 -3.72 9.02 9.86
N ASP A 51 -3.74 8.04 8.98
CA ASP A 51 -3.90 8.26 7.54
C ASP A 51 -5.26 8.87 7.21
N PHE A 52 -6.32 8.44 7.88
CA PHE A 52 -7.65 9.00 7.75
C PHE A 52 -7.69 10.48 8.16
N ALA A 53 -7.06 10.84 9.26
CA ALA A 53 -6.98 12.23 9.71
C ALA A 53 -6.26 13.12 8.68
N PHE A 54 -5.12 12.65 8.14
CA PHE A 54 -4.40 13.37 7.09
C PHE A 54 -5.21 13.46 5.79
N TRP A 55 -5.89 12.39 5.42
CA TRP A 55 -6.74 12.35 4.22
C TRP A 55 -7.92 13.32 4.32
N VAL A 56 -8.64 13.33 5.45
CA VAL A 56 -9.74 14.27 5.71
C VAL A 56 -9.25 15.71 5.68
N ASN A 57 -8.10 16.00 6.31
CA ASN A 57 -7.49 17.31 6.27
C ASN A 57 -7.11 17.74 4.84
N GLY A 58 -6.57 16.83 4.04
CA GLY A 58 -6.19 17.07 2.64
C GLY A 58 -7.38 17.40 1.75
N ILE A 59 -8.47 16.65 1.86
CA ILE A 59 -9.72 16.93 1.14
C ILE A 59 -10.37 18.22 1.66
N GLY A 60 -10.46 18.36 2.98
CA GLY A 60 -11.09 19.52 3.61
C GLY A 60 -10.39 20.84 3.23
N SER A 61 -9.06 20.86 3.22
CA SER A 61 -8.29 22.05 2.84
C SER A 61 -8.52 22.45 1.38
N ARG A 62 -8.58 21.48 0.48
CA ARG A 62 -8.88 21.72 -0.94
C ARG A 62 -10.32 22.17 -1.15
N SER A 63 -11.27 21.52 -0.50
CA SER A 63 -12.68 21.88 -0.57
C SER A 63 -12.94 23.27 -0.01
N ALA A 64 -12.28 23.63 1.10
CA ALA A 64 -12.37 24.97 1.68
C ALA A 64 -11.82 26.05 0.74
N ALA A 65 -10.75 25.76 0.01
CA ALA A 65 -10.24 26.65 -1.01
C ALA A 65 -11.19 26.76 -2.22
N LEU A 66 -11.79 25.63 -2.63
CA LEU A 66 -12.80 25.60 -3.71
C LEU A 66 -14.03 26.43 -3.40
N THR A 67 -14.56 26.28 -2.20
CA THR A 67 -15.74 27.03 -1.72
C THR A 67 -15.42 28.44 -1.29
N ARG A 68 -14.14 28.86 -1.39
CA ARG A 68 -13.65 30.17 -0.95
C ARG A 68 -13.86 30.47 0.53
N ILE A 69 -14.00 29.45 1.36
CA ILE A 69 -13.98 29.59 2.82
C ILE A 69 -12.58 30.02 3.27
N ASN A 70 -11.54 29.48 2.62
CA ASN A 70 -10.16 29.90 2.82
C ASN A 70 -9.65 30.67 1.59
N TYR A 71 -8.84 31.71 1.85
CA TYR A 71 -8.15 32.44 0.80
C TYR A 71 -7.02 31.55 0.21
N MET A 72 -7.07 31.34 -1.09
CA MET A 72 -6.00 30.65 -1.79
C MET A 72 -5.00 31.68 -2.31
N SER A 73 -3.79 31.68 -1.76
CA SER A 73 -2.72 32.62 -2.12
C SER A 73 -2.15 32.39 -3.53
N GLY A 74 -2.50 31.28 -4.17
CA GLY A 74 -2.05 30.90 -5.54
C GLY A 74 -2.98 31.46 -6.61
N ARG A 75 -2.39 31.95 -7.70
CA ARG A 75 -3.12 32.58 -8.81
C ARG A 75 -3.88 31.64 -9.72
N SER A 76 -3.82 30.32 -9.49
CA SER A 76 -4.29 29.38 -10.50
C SER A 76 -5.31 28.42 -9.92
N TYR A 77 -6.51 28.94 -9.69
CA TYR A 77 -7.68 28.08 -9.46
C TYR A 77 -7.77 26.92 -10.48
N PRO A 78 -7.55 27.10 -11.79
CA PRO A 78 -7.61 26.00 -12.74
C PRO A 78 -6.63 24.86 -12.48
N ASN A 79 -5.45 25.15 -11.95
CA ASN A 79 -4.43 24.11 -11.70
C ASN A 79 -4.71 23.29 -10.43
N VAL A 80 -5.47 23.82 -9.48
CA VAL A 80 -5.88 23.10 -8.27
C VAL A 80 -7.11 22.25 -8.54
N TYR A 81 -7.86 22.55 -9.60
CA TYR A 81 -9.11 21.89 -9.97
C TYR A 81 -8.97 20.90 -11.12
N ALA A 82 -7.78 20.67 -11.62
CA ALA A 82 -7.58 19.61 -12.57
C ALA A 82 -8.00 18.28 -11.92
N PRO A 83 -8.73 17.41 -12.64
CA PRO A 83 -9.14 16.10 -12.09
C PRO A 83 -7.97 15.32 -11.50
N THR A 84 -6.77 15.46 -12.07
CA THR A 84 -5.53 14.85 -11.61
C THR A 84 -5.07 15.33 -10.22
N SER A 85 -5.53 16.50 -9.77
CA SER A 85 -5.18 17.04 -8.45
C SER A 85 -5.71 16.19 -7.28
N PHE A 86 -6.70 15.34 -7.54
CA PHE A 86 -7.30 14.45 -6.55
C PHE A 86 -6.78 13.01 -6.65
N ASN A 87 -5.92 12.68 -7.60
CA ASN A 87 -5.39 11.32 -7.77
C ASN A 87 -4.72 10.78 -6.50
N GLY A 88 -4.03 11.64 -5.75
CA GLY A 88 -3.42 11.27 -4.47
C GLY A 88 -4.46 10.87 -3.42
N ASN A 89 -5.60 11.55 -3.37
CA ASN A 89 -6.68 11.21 -2.45
C ASN A 89 -7.30 9.86 -2.78
N TRP A 90 -7.54 9.58 -4.06
CA TRP A 90 -8.02 8.28 -4.52
C TRP A 90 -7.01 7.16 -4.21
N SER A 91 -5.73 7.39 -4.52
CA SER A 91 -4.69 6.42 -4.24
C SER A 91 -4.57 6.11 -2.75
N SER A 92 -4.55 7.12 -1.89
CA SER A 92 -4.49 6.93 -0.43
C SER A 92 -5.73 6.22 0.12
N ALA A 93 -6.92 6.51 -0.43
CA ALA A 93 -8.15 5.83 -0.02
C ALA A 93 -8.13 4.34 -0.37
N TYR A 94 -7.92 4.01 -1.66
CA TYR A 94 -8.09 2.64 -2.15
C TYR A 94 -6.87 1.76 -1.91
N ARG A 95 -5.66 2.27 -2.16
CA ARG A 95 -4.42 1.48 -2.06
C ARG A 95 -3.78 1.52 -0.67
N GLY A 96 -4.09 2.54 0.13
CA GLY A 96 -3.66 2.67 1.50
C GLY A 96 -4.76 2.20 2.45
N MET A 97 -5.55 3.14 2.97
CA MET A 97 -6.49 2.91 4.07
C MET A 97 -7.45 1.74 3.88
N MET A 98 -8.07 1.57 2.69
CA MET A 98 -9.03 0.48 2.48
C MET A 98 -8.35 -0.89 2.45
N GLU A 99 -7.12 -0.98 1.95
CA GLU A 99 -6.34 -2.22 1.98
C GLU A 99 -5.89 -2.55 3.41
N ASP A 100 -5.44 -1.56 4.16
CA ASP A 100 -5.09 -1.74 5.58
C ASP A 100 -6.32 -2.14 6.41
N MET A 101 -7.49 -1.55 6.13
CA MET A 101 -8.76 -1.96 6.75
C MET A 101 -9.11 -3.42 6.43
N ARG A 102 -8.87 -3.87 5.20
CA ARG A 102 -9.11 -5.27 4.81
C ARG A 102 -8.20 -6.22 5.59
N LEU A 103 -6.92 -5.88 5.72
CA LEU A 103 -5.95 -6.68 6.49
C LEU A 103 -6.30 -6.67 7.98
N MET A 104 -6.61 -5.49 8.52
CA MET A 104 -7.07 -5.35 9.91
C MET A 104 -8.31 -6.19 10.21
N ASN A 105 -9.31 -6.17 9.32
CA ASN A 105 -10.55 -6.90 9.51
C ASN A 105 -10.34 -8.42 9.55
N ASN A 106 -9.39 -8.95 8.77
CA ASN A 106 -9.03 -10.37 8.84
C ASN A 106 -8.50 -10.73 10.23
N LEU A 107 -7.49 -9.98 10.72
CA LEU A 107 -6.90 -10.20 12.03
C LEU A 107 -7.90 -9.97 13.18
N ALA A 108 -8.70 -8.91 13.08
CA ALA A 108 -9.70 -8.55 14.07
C ALA A 108 -10.84 -9.60 14.16
N SER A 109 -11.22 -10.16 13.03
CA SER A 109 -12.25 -11.23 12.97
C SER A 109 -11.76 -12.50 13.66
N GLU A 110 -10.51 -12.92 13.43
CA GLU A 110 -9.91 -14.09 14.07
C GLU A 110 -9.78 -13.90 15.58
N ALA A 111 -9.49 -12.67 16.03
CA ALA A 111 -9.31 -12.32 17.43
C ALA A 111 -10.62 -11.87 18.13
N GLY A 112 -11.75 -11.80 17.45
CA GLY A 112 -13.04 -11.34 18.00
C GLY A 112 -13.08 -9.85 18.35
N LEU A 113 -12.24 -9.02 17.70
CA LEU A 113 -12.11 -7.59 17.99
C LEU A 113 -13.15 -6.75 17.22
N ASN A 114 -14.41 -6.87 17.61
CA ASN A 114 -15.55 -6.19 16.96
C ASN A 114 -15.41 -4.66 16.92
N TYR A 115 -14.77 -4.08 17.93
CA TYR A 115 -14.55 -2.64 17.99
C TYR A 115 -13.63 -2.14 16.84
N HIS A 116 -12.57 -2.88 16.53
CA HIS A 116 -11.65 -2.55 15.44
C HIS A 116 -12.38 -2.58 14.08
N MET A 117 -13.16 -3.64 13.87
CA MET A 117 -13.96 -3.78 12.65
C MET A 117 -14.99 -2.64 12.51
N GLY A 118 -15.71 -2.33 13.59
CA GLY A 118 -16.70 -1.24 13.58
C GLY A 118 -16.08 0.11 13.26
N MET A 119 -14.94 0.45 13.84
CA MET A 119 -14.22 1.69 13.53
C MET A 119 -13.74 1.72 12.06
N GLY A 120 -13.20 0.62 11.56
CA GLY A 120 -12.81 0.51 10.15
C GLY A 120 -13.97 0.77 9.20
N GLU A 121 -15.13 0.15 9.44
CA GLU A 121 -16.30 0.31 8.58
C GLU A 121 -16.88 1.75 8.62
N VAL A 122 -16.85 2.43 9.77
CA VAL A 122 -17.25 3.85 9.86
C VAL A 122 -16.34 4.73 9.05
N MET A 123 -15.02 4.57 9.18
CA MET A 123 -14.05 5.34 8.38
C MET A 123 -14.18 5.05 6.89
N LYS A 124 -14.36 3.80 6.51
CA LYS A 124 -14.59 3.39 5.13
C LYS A 124 -15.87 4.00 4.54
N ALA A 125 -16.97 4.00 5.30
CA ALA A 125 -18.21 4.63 4.87
C ALA A 125 -18.00 6.13 4.62
N TYR A 126 -17.30 6.82 5.51
CA TYR A 126 -16.96 8.24 5.32
C TYR A 126 -16.14 8.49 4.07
N ILE A 127 -15.11 7.66 3.83
CA ILE A 127 -14.28 7.77 2.63
C ILE A 127 -15.14 7.60 1.37
N LEU A 128 -15.96 6.57 1.32
CA LEU A 128 -16.81 6.27 0.15
C LEU A 128 -17.79 7.39 -0.14
N VAL A 129 -18.47 7.93 0.88
CA VAL A 129 -19.41 9.06 0.71
C VAL A 129 -18.71 10.32 0.25
N THR A 130 -17.45 10.52 0.67
CA THR A 130 -16.68 11.72 0.29
C THR A 130 -16.13 11.65 -1.15
N LEU A 131 -15.91 10.43 -1.68
CA LEU A 131 -15.37 10.22 -3.03
C LEU A 131 -16.45 10.17 -4.13
N VAL A 132 -17.71 10.08 -3.79
CA VAL A 132 -18.86 10.11 -4.71
C VAL A 132 -19.33 11.53 -4.93
#